data_42638e0284c08f2c2855e6ce69f2e551
#
_entry.id   42638e0284c08f2c2855e6ce69f2e551
#
_cell.length_a   1.000
_cell.length_b   1.000
_cell.length_c   1.000
_cell.angle_alpha   90.00
_cell.angle_beta   90.00
_cell.angle_gamma   90.00
#
_symmetry.space_group_name_H-M   'P 1'
#
loop_
_entity.id
_entity.type
_entity.pdbx_description
1 polymer ?
#
loop_
_entity_poly.entity_id
_entity_poly.type
_entity_poly.pdbx_seq_one_letter_code
_entity_poly.pdbx_strand_id
1 'polypeptide(L)'
;PFVSQDIIARVCEALEEHEAVTVAIPSTDTVYEMADGKVARIPQRSTIMRAQTPQAFRLELIAEAYTKALGVDSLSAEACAEAHLPATDDCGIVHKYMSEVPIHIVLGEEQNKKITFKEDI
;
A
#
# COMPACT_ATOMS: atom_id res chain seq x y z
N PRO A 1 10.43 -0.49 -11.97
CA PRO A 1 10.81 0.35 -13.13
C PRO A 1 9.98 0.08 -14.37
N PHE A 2 9.21 -1.02 -14.43
CA PHE A 2 8.42 -1.39 -15.60
C PHE A 2 6.92 -1.08 -15.44
N VAL A 3 6.59 -0.07 -14.60
CA VAL A 3 5.22 0.40 -14.50
C VAL A 3 4.75 0.94 -15.85
N SER A 4 3.59 0.49 -16.32
CA SER A 4 3.06 0.91 -17.63
C SER A 4 2.32 2.25 -17.53
N GLN A 5 2.24 2.94 -18.66
CA GLN A 5 1.40 4.14 -18.76
C GLN A 5 -0.08 3.81 -18.54
N ASP A 6 -0.50 2.62 -18.92
CA ASP A 6 -1.88 2.15 -18.69
C ASP A 6 -2.21 2.06 -17.20
N ILE A 7 -1.30 1.49 -16.39
CA ILE A 7 -1.48 1.44 -14.93
C ILE A 7 -1.61 2.85 -14.37
N ILE A 8 -0.71 3.76 -14.75
CA ILE A 8 -0.73 5.15 -14.26
C ILE A 8 -2.04 5.83 -14.64
N ALA A 9 -2.49 5.67 -15.89
CA ALA A 9 -3.75 6.24 -16.36
C ALA A 9 -4.95 5.71 -15.56
N ARG A 10 -5.01 4.41 -15.31
CA ARG A 10 -6.11 3.80 -14.54
C ARG A 10 -6.10 4.23 -13.08
N VAL A 11 -4.92 4.44 -12.48
CA VAL A 11 -4.80 4.98 -11.12
C VAL A 11 -5.33 6.42 -11.07
N CYS A 12 -4.94 7.26 -12.02
CA CYS A 12 -5.41 8.65 -12.09
C CYS A 12 -6.93 8.71 -12.29
N GLU A 13 -7.48 7.86 -13.14
CA GLU A 13 -8.92 7.76 -13.36
C GLU A 13 -9.66 7.32 -12.09
N ALA A 14 -9.13 6.32 -11.38
CA ALA A 14 -9.71 5.84 -10.14
C ALA A 14 -9.75 6.92 -9.04
N LEU A 15 -8.77 7.83 -9.01
CA LEU A 15 -8.73 8.94 -8.05
C LEU A 15 -9.85 9.97 -8.26
N GLU A 16 -10.53 9.96 -9.39
CA GLU A 16 -11.70 10.81 -9.60
C GLU A 16 -12.88 10.40 -8.70
N GLU A 17 -12.98 9.11 -8.37
CA GLU A 17 -14.08 8.54 -7.58
C GLU A 17 -13.64 8.03 -6.19
N HIS A 18 -12.33 7.82 -5.98
CA HIS A 18 -11.79 7.24 -4.76
C HIS A 18 -10.71 8.15 -4.16
N GLU A 19 -10.63 8.17 -2.84
CA GLU A 19 -9.64 8.98 -2.13
C GLU A 19 -8.30 8.25 -1.94
N ALA A 20 -8.32 6.92 -2.00
CA ALA A 20 -7.13 6.08 -1.85
C ALA A 20 -7.17 4.95 -2.89
N VAL A 21 -6.07 4.78 -3.60
CA VAL A 21 -5.94 3.80 -4.67
C VAL A 21 -4.60 3.08 -4.55
N THR A 22 -4.62 1.78 -4.64
CA THR A 22 -3.40 0.96 -4.71
C THR A 22 -3.43 0.08 -5.95
N VAL A 23 -2.26 -0.24 -6.46
CA VAL A 23 -2.08 -1.24 -7.50
C VAL A 23 -1.76 -2.57 -6.83
N ALA A 24 -2.42 -3.63 -7.23
CA ALA A 24 -2.18 -4.97 -6.69
C ALA A 24 -2.48 -6.05 -7.72
N ILE A 25 -1.87 -7.22 -7.53
CA ILE A 25 -2.12 -8.41 -8.35
C ILE A 25 -2.49 -9.60 -7.46
N PRO A 26 -3.30 -10.55 -7.95
CA PRO A 26 -3.60 -11.76 -7.18
C PRO A 26 -2.34 -12.53 -6.81
N SER A 27 -2.30 -13.07 -5.60
CA SER A 27 -1.21 -13.94 -5.19
C SER A 27 -1.34 -15.30 -5.87
N THR A 28 -0.24 -15.78 -6.45
CA THR A 28 -0.15 -17.14 -6.98
C THR A 28 0.40 -18.13 -5.96
N ASP A 29 0.89 -17.62 -4.83
CA ASP A 29 1.48 -18.42 -3.78
C ASP A 29 0.52 -18.62 -2.62
N THR A 30 0.67 -19.74 -1.91
CA THR A 30 0.04 -19.93 -0.61
C THR A 30 0.78 -19.10 0.42
N VAL A 31 0.04 -18.32 1.21
CA VAL A 31 0.59 -17.44 2.25
C VAL A 31 0.22 -17.97 3.62
N TYR A 32 1.17 -18.00 4.54
CA TYR A 32 0.93 -18.34 5.93
C TYR A 32 1.02 -17.11 6.83
N GLU A 33 0.04 -16.95 7.71
CA GLU A 33 0.23 -16.09 8.88
C GLU A 33 0.92 -16.91 9.97
N MET A 34 1.99 -16.35 10.52
CA MET A 34 2.83 -17.04 11.51
C MET A 34 2.69 -16.41 12.89
N ALA A 35 2.70 -17.25 13.92
CA ALA A 35 2.80 -16.82 15.32
C ALA A 35 3.69 -17.83 16.06
N ASP A 36 4.63 -17.33 16.88
CA ASP A 36 5.53 -18.15 17.71
C ASP A 36 6.29 -19.22 16.92
N GLY A 37 6.72 -18.90 15.71
CA GLY A 37 7.47 -19.80 14.83
C GLY A 37 6.64 -20.90 14.19
N LYS A 38 5.31 -20.84 14.28
CA LYS A 38 4.40 -21.83 13.74
C LYS A 38 3.35 -21.17 12.84
N VAL A 39 2.74 -21.97 11.97
CA VAL A 39 1.62 -21.50 11.17
C VAL A 39 0.42 -21.26 12.09
N ALA A 40 -0.02 -19.99 12.15
CA ALA A 40 -1.19 -19.58 12.93
C ALA A 40 -2.47 -19.64 12.10
N ARG A 41 -2.38 -19.21 10.82
CA ARG A 41 -3.52 -19.18 9.91
C ARG A 41 -3.04 -19.34 8.47
N ILE A 42 -3.86 -19.99 7.65
CA ILE A 42 -3.64 -20.08 6.20
C ILE A 42 -4.78 -19.33 5.51
N PRO A 43 -4.58 -18.08 5.09
CA PRO A 43 -5.61 -17.34 4.38
C PRO A 43 -6.00 -18.02 3.08
N GLN A 44 -7.26 -17.91 2.69
CA GLN A 44 -7.70 -18.40 1.41
C GLN A 44 -7.03 -17.59 0.29
N ARG A 45 -6.30 -18.26 -0.60
CA ARG A 45 -5.49 -17.59 -1.65
C ARG A 45 -6.30 -16.62 -2.51
N SER A 46 -7.57 -16.93 -2.80
CA SER A 46 -8.45 -16.08 -3.58
C SER A 46 -8.73 -14.72 -2.93
N THR A 47 -8.43 -14.55 -1.65
CA THR A 47 -8.61 -13.30 -0.91
C THR A 47 -7.30 -12.52 -0.75
N ILE A 48 -6.19 -13.03 -1.28
CA ILE A 48 -4.87 -12.45 -1.09
C ILE A 48 -4.38 -11.81 -2.38
N MET A 49 -3.96 -10.56 -2.27
CA MET A 49 -3.30 -9.83 -3.36
C MET A 49 -1.94 -9.33 -2.91
N ARG A 50 -1.01 -9.27 -3.85
CA ARG A 50 0.32 -8.68 -3.61
C ARG A 50 0.28 -7.21 -3.99
N ALA A 51 0.64 -6.35 -3.05
CA ALA A 51 0.69 -4.91 -3.28
C ALA A 51 1.81 -4.54 -4.26
N GLN A 52 1.50 -3.62 -5.14
CA GLN A 52 2.46 -3.02 -6.06
C GLN A 52 2.47 -1.50 -5.88
N THR A 53 3.15 -0.79 -6.71
CA THR A 53 3.12 0.67 -6.83
C THR A 53 2.73 1.04 -8.27
N PRO A 54 2.20 2.25 -8.50
CA PRO A 54 2.01 3.33 -7.53
C PRO A 54 0.88 3.08 -6.53
N GLN A 55 0.97 3.78 -5.40
CA GLN A 55 -0.12 3.97 -4.46
C GLN A 55 -0.45 5.45 -4.46
N ALA A 56 -1.70 5.80 -4.61
CA ALA A 56 -2.10 7.18 -4.84
C ALA A 56 -3.24 7.59 -3.91
N PHE A 57 -3.22 8.84 -3.48
CA PHE A 57 -4.15 9.36 -2.48
C PHE A 57 -4.50 10.81 -2.78
N ARG A 58 -5.67 11.24 -2.34
CA ARG A 58 -5.93 12.66 -2.23
C ARG A 58 -4.99 13.25 -1.19
N LEU A 59 -4.43 14.42 -1.46
CA LEU A 59 -3.42 15.03 -0.61
C LEU A 59 -3.90 15.22 0.83
N GLU A 60 -5.11 15.69 1.01
CA GLU A 60 -5.70 15.93 2.33
C GLU A 60 -5.81 14.64 3.14
N LEU A 61 -6.20 13.53 2.48
CA LEU A 61 -6.33 12.23 3.14
C LEU A 61 -5.00 11.72 3.65
N ILE A 62 -3.99 11.67 2.78
CA ILE A 62 -2.69 11.10 3.17
C ILE A 62 -1.99 11.99 4.20
N ALA A 63 -2.12 13.30 4.09
CA ALA A 63 -1.58 14.23 5.08
C ALA A 63 -2.23 14.01 6.45
N GLU A 64 -3.55 13.87 6.52
CA GLU A 64 -4.26 13.59 7.76
C GLU A 64 -3.87 12.24 8.35
N ALA A 65 -3.76 11.21 7.53
CA ALA A 65 -3.33 9.89 7.98
C ALA A 65 -1.96 9.93 8.64
N TYR A 66 -1.00 10.63 8.06
CA TYR A 66 0.34 10.78 8.63
C TYR A 66 0.37 11.66 9.88
N THR A 67 -0.43 12.73 9.95
CA THR A 67 -0.52 13.52 11.19
C THR A 67 -1.06 12.69 12.34
N LYS A 68 -2.05 11.85 12.10
CA LYS A 68 -2.56 10.91 13.11
C LYS A 68 -1.52 9.87 13.49
N ALA A 69 -0.81 9.31 12.53
CA ALA A 69 0.23 8.30 12.75
C ALA A 69 1.40 8.84 13.60
N LEU A 70 1.77 10.07 13.35
CA LEU A 70 2.87 10.74 14.05
C LEU A 70 2.43 11.39 15.38
N GLY A 71 1.14 11.54 15.62
CA GLY A 71 0.61 12.21 16.81
C GLY A 71 0.93 13.70 16.84
N VAL A 72 0.97 14.36 15.67
CA VAL A 72 1.30 15.78 15.53
C VAL A 72 0.15 16.57 14.93
N ASP A 73 0.14 17.89 15.12
CA ASP A 73 -0.88 18.76 14.53
C ASP A 73 -0.62 19.10 13.07
N SER A 74 0.66 19.07 12.66
CA SER A 74 1.05 19.30 11.27
C SER A 74 2.31 18.51 10.94
N LEU A 75 2.48 18.19 9.65
CA LEU A 75 3.65 17.47 9.18
C LEU A 75 4.85 18.41 9.09
N SER A 76 6.01 17.93 9.56
CA SER A 76 7.30 18.59 9.39
C SER A 76 8.35 17.56 8.97
N ALA A 77 9.43 18.05 8.39
CA ALA A 77 10.54 17.17 7.98
C ALA A 77 11.14 16.44 9.21
N GLU A 78 11.26 17.14 10.33
CA GLU A 78 11.80 16.58 11.59
C GLU A 78 10.90 15.47 12.13
N ALA A 79 9.58 15.71 12.20
CA ALA A 79 8.63 14.72 12.68
C ALA A 79 8.65 13.46 11.81
N CYS A 80 8.73 13.62 10.49
CA CYS A 80 8.81 12.49 9.57
C CYS A 80 10.14 11.73 9.69
N ALA A 81 11.25 12.42 9.90
CA ALA A 81 12.57 11.82 10.01
C ALA A 81 12.74 10.96 11.27
N GLU A 82 12.08 11.32 12.36
CA GLU A 82 12.19 10.63 13.65
C GLU A 82 11.15 9.50 13.82
N ALA A 83 10.23 9.34 12.87
CA ALA A 83 9.11 8.43 13.00
C ALA A 83 9.49 6.96 12.79
N HIS A 84 8.99 6.11 13.69
CA HIS A 84 8.96 4.66 13.51
C HIS A 84 7.51 4.23 13.29
N LEU A 85 7.09 4.16 12.04
CA LEU A 85 5.71 3.86 11.68
C LEU A 85 5.48 2.34 11.57
N PRO A 86 4.33 1.83 12.04
CA PRO A 86 4.04 0.39 12.08
C PRO A 86 3.51 -0.14 10.75
N ALA A 87 3.92 0.43 9.65
CA ALA A 87 3.45 0.05 8.31
C ALA A 87 4.61 0.03 7.32
N THR A 88 4.50 -0.81 6.31
CA THR A 88 5.53 -0.99 5.28
C THR A 88 5.27 -0.13 4.05
N ASP A 89 4.08 0.45 3.93
CA ASP A 89 3.69 1.32 2.83
C ASP A 89 2.64 2.38 3.26
N ASP A 90 2.34 3.31 2.36
CA ASP A 90 1.38 4.38 2.61
C ASP A 90 -0.04 3.85 2.80
N CYS A 91 -0.44 2.80 2.07
CA CYS A 91 -1.74 2.16 2.25
C CYS A 91 -1.91 1.60 3.66
N GLY A 92 -0.85 1.07 4.26
CA GLY A 92 -0.88 0.59 5.63
C GLY A 92 -1.17 1.70 6.63
N ILE A 93 -0.63 2.89 6.40
CA ILE A 93 -0.90 4.08 7.24
C ILE A 93 -2.36 4.50 7.11
N VAL A 94 -2.88 4.59 5.89
CA VAL A 94 -4.29 4.94 5.67
C VAL A 94 -5.21 3.88 6.29
N HIS A 95 -4.92 2.62 6.08
CA HIS A 95 -5.74 1.51 6.62
C HIS A 95 -5.81 1.55 8.14
N LYS A 96 -4.71 1.86 8.80
CA LYS A 96 -4.64 1.87 10.27
C LYS A 96 -5.25 3.13 10.88
N TYR A 97 -4.97 4.31 10.33
CA TYR A 97 -5.33 5.59 10.94
C TYR A 97 -6.56 6.26 10.33
N MET A 98 -6.96 5.82 9.14
CA MET A 98 -8.15 6.30 8.42
C MET A 98 -8.99 5.11 7.97
N SER A 99 -9.32 4.22 8.92
CA SER A 99 -9.95 2.91 8.63
C SER A 99 -11.34 3.01 7.98
N GLU A 100 -11.99 4.15 8.08
CA GLU A 100 -13.29 4.41 7.44
C GLU A 100 -13.17 4.68 5.94
N VAL A 101 -11.97 4.97 5.45
CA VAL A 101 -11.72 5.24 4.02
C VAL A 101 -11.39 3.95 3.30
N PRO A 102 -12.20 3.51 2.32
CA PRO A 102 -11.87 2.33 1.54
C PRO A 102 -10.69 2.59 0.60
N ILE A 103 -9.82 1.60 0.46
CA ILE A 103 -8.70 1.63 -0.47
C ILE A 103 -9.12 0.86 -1.72
N HIS A 104 -9.25 1.57 -2.84
CA HIS A 104 -9.63 0.96 -4.12
C HIS A 104 -8.42 0.27 -4.78
N ILE A 105 -8.65 -0.90 -5.37
CA ILE A 105 -7.61 -1.67 -6.04
C ILE A 105 -7.71 -1.49 -7.55
N VAL A 106 -6.61 -1.09 -8.16
CA VAL A 106 -6.39 -1.13 -9.62
C VAL A 106 -5.55 -2.37 -9.91
N LEU A 107 -5.99 -3.21 -10.86
CA LEU A 107 -5.27 -4.42 -11.21
C LEU A 107 -3.93 -4.08 -11.86
N GLY A 108 -2.85 -4.62 -11.32
CA GLY A 108 -1.50 -4.42 -11.81
C GLY A 108 -1.06 -5.44 -12.85
N GLU A 109 0.23 -5.51 -13.07
CA GLU A 109 0.87 -6.39 -14.04
C GLU A 109 2.08 -7.07 -13.42
N GLU A 110 2.38 -8.30 -13.84
CA GLU A 110 3.51 -9.07 -13.28
C GLU A 110 4.86 -8.37 -13.47
N GLN A 111 5.06 -7.67 -14.59
CA GLN A 111 6.30 -6.94 -14.84
C GLN A 111 6.48 -5.71 -13.94
N ASN A 112 5.42 -5.23 -13.30
CA ASN A 112 5.46 -4.10 -12.38
C ASN A 112 5.90 -4.55 -11.00
N LYS A 113 7.10 -5.06 -10.88
CA LYS A 113 7.63 -5.50 -9.58
C LYS A 113 8.67 -4.53 -9.03
N LYS A 114 8.74 -4.49 -7.72
CA LYS A 114 9.74 -3.72 -7.00
C LYS A 114 11.11 -4.39 -7.16
N ILE A 115 12.11 -3.61 -7.54
CA ILE A 115 13.51 -4.07 -7.52
C ILE A 115 14.02 -3.84 -6.10
N THR A 116 14.29 -4.92 -5.40
CA THR A 116 14.75 -4.90 -4.01
C THR A 116 16.13 -5.57 -3.89
N PHE A 117 16.33 -6.63 -4.63
CA PHE A 117 17.58 -7.41 -4.61
C PHE A 117 18.22 -7.39 -5.99
N LYS A 118 19.52 -7.74 -6.03
CA LYS A 118 20.29 -7.80 -7.28
C LYS A 118 19.67 -8.77 -8.29
N GLU A 119 19.07 -9.85 -7.80
CA GLU A 119 18.43 -10.88 -8.61
C GLU A 119 17.16 -10.38 -9.31
N ASP A 120 16.60 -9.24 -8.89
CA ASP A 120 15.42 -8.62 -9.51
C ASP A 120 15.71 -7.89 -10.82
N ILE A 121 16.99 -7.75 -11.15
CA ILE A 121 17.41 -7.03 -12.36
C ILE A 121 17.47 -7.97 -13.57
#